data_be00d3ebc740871e9ad62c12f19f9d18
#
_entry.id   be00d3ebc740871e9ad62c12f19f9d18
#
_cell.length_a   1.000
_cell.length_b   1.000
_cell.length_c   1.000
_cell.angle_alpha   90.00
_cell.angle_beta   90.00
_cell.angle_gamma   90.00
#
_symmetry.space_group_name_H-M   'P 1'
#
loop_
_entity.id
_entity.type
_entity.pdbx_description
1 polymer ?
#
loop_
_entity_poly.entity_id
_entity_poly.type
_entity_poly.pdbx_seq_one_letter_code
_entity_poly.pdbx_strand_id
1 'polypeptide(L)'
;MAPSETQLTYASEDAFELEMPTRTLSLDEANDWLAMIAEAEGVDSPLVFKSSMSNNTEALALSKEWCIAVRKSKPTQLLLLHEMTHLLCVNKNHGTEFRTELVRLVRHYISFPHAAALHKKFIDSKLTITLFATCI
;
A
#
# COMPACT_ATOMS: atom_id res chain seq x y z
N MET A 1 21.49 -0.33 -16.51
CA MET A 1 20.60 -1.47 -16.31
C MET A 1 19.16 -0.97 -16.09
N ALA A 2 18.21 -1.60 -16.73
CA ALA A 2 16.80 -1.18 -16.59
C ALA A 2 16.31 -1.47 -15.15
N PRO A 3 15.45 -0.60 -14.59
CA PRO A 3 14.88 -0.85 -13.28
C PRO A 3 13.97 -2.09 -13.29
N SER A 4 13.92 -2.79 -12.16
CA SER A 4 13.04 -3.96 -12.01
C SER A 4 11.58 -3.52 -11.88
N GLU A 5 10.67 -4.47 -12.04
CA GLU A 5 9.24 -4.22 -11.82
C GLU A 5 8.97 -3.70 -10.41
N THR A 6 9.65 -4.26 -9.41
CA THR A 6 9.53 -3.79 -8.03
C THR A 6 10.01 -2.35 -7.88
N GLN A 7 11.15 -2.00 -8.47
CA GLN A 7 11.67 -0.63 -8.42
C GLN A 7 10.72 0.35 -9.09
N LEU A 8 10.14 -0.02 -10.24
CA LEU A 8 9.17 0.82 -10.94
C LEU A 8 7.88 0.99 -10.14
N THR A 9 7.45 -0.05 -9.43
CA THR A 9 6.27 0.02 -8.56
C THR A 9 6.51 1.02 -7.43
N TYR A 10 7.63 0.93 -6.73
CA TYR A 10 7.98 1.88 -5.68
C TYR A 10 8.11 3.30 -6.22
N ALA A 11 8.77 3.46 -7.35
CA ALA A 11 8.93 4.80 -7.95
C ALA A 11 7.58 5.42 -8.32
N SER A 12 6.64 4.61 -8.80
CA SER A 12 5.29 5.07 -9.13
C SER A 12 4.53 5.51 -7.88
N GLU A 13 4.64 4.74 -6.79
CA GLU A 13 4.01 5.10 -5.52
C GLU A 13 4.61 6.38 -4.94
N ASP A 14 5.93 6.53 -5.01
CA ASP A 14 6.61 7.74 -4.53
C ASP A 14 6.17 8.97 -5.32
N ALA A 15 6.10 8.87 -6.64
CA ALA A 15 5.65 9.97 -7.50
C ALA A 15 4.20 10.33 -7.21
N PHE A 16 3.35 9.32 -6.99
CA PHE A 16 1.96 9.53 -6.60
C PHE A 16 1.86 10.27 -5.27
N GLU A 17 2.60 9.82 -4.25
CA GLU A 17 2.54 10.43 -2.92
C GLU A 17 3.00 11.90 -2.95
N LEU A 18 3.97 12.22 -3.78
CA LEU A 18 4.41 13.61 -3.97
C LEU A 18 3.33 14.47 -4.63
N GLU A 19 2.61 13.92 -5.60
CA GLU A 19 1.60 14.67 -6.36
C GLU A 19 0.27 14.76 -5.62
N MET A 20 -0.14 13.69 -4.95
CA MET A 20 -1.40 13.63 -4.20
C MET A 20 -1.15 13.01 -2.81
N PRO A 21 -0.57 13.78 -1.88
CA PRO A 21 -0.22 13.24 -0.56
C PRO A 21 -1.41 12.60 0.15
N THR A 22 -1.16 11.43 0.75
CA THR A 22 -2.12 10.80 1.65
C THR A 22 -1.84 11.28 3.08
N ARG A 23 -2.78 11.03 3.99
CA ARG A 23 -2.64 11.50 5.37
C ARG A 23 -1.55 10.70 6.09
N THR A 24 -0.83 11.38 6.99
CA THR A 24 0.00 10.70 7.99
C THR A 24 -0.86 10.40 9.20
N LEU A 25 -0.67 9.22 9.79
CA LEU A 25 -1.45 8.77 10.94
C LEU A 25 -0.49 8.48 12.10
N SER A 26 -0.93 8.78 13.33
CA SER A 26 -0.22 8.26 14.51
C SER A 26 -0.35 6.74 14.53
N LEU A 27 0.44 6.07 15.38
CA LEU A 27 0.33 4.61 15.49
C LEU A 27 -1.06 4.17 15.97
N ASP A 28 -1.65 4.91 16.91
CA ASP A 28 -3.01 4.61 17.37
C ASP A 28 -4.03 4.79 16.24
N GLU A 29 -3.94 5.90 15.50
CA GLU A 29 -4.81 6.12 14.35
C GLU A 29 -4.62 5.05 13.28
N ALA A 30 -3.37 4.65 13.03
CA ALA A 30 -3.06 3.62 12.04
C ALA A 30 -3.69 2.28 12.42
N ASN A 31 -3.58 1.90 13.71
CA ASN A 31 -4.19 0.66 14.20
C ASN A 31 -5.72 0.70 14.09
N ASP A 32 -6.34 1.82 14.46
CA ASP A 32 -7.78 1.98 14.35
C ASP A 32 -8.24 1.94 12.89
N TRP A 33 -7.52 2.59 12.00
CA TRP A 33 -7.86 2.64 10.57
C TRP A 33 -7.74 1.25 9.93
N LEU A 34 -6.65 0.53 10.20
CA LEU A 34 -6.47 -0.81 9.65
C LEU A 34 -7.44 -1.82 10.28
N ALA A 35 -7.86 -1.61 11.52
CA ALA A 35 -8.91 -2.45 12.12
C ALA A 35 -10.22 -2.31 11.36
N MET A 36 -10.59 -1.09 10.98
CA MET A 36 -11.80 -0.83 10.20
C MET A 36 -11.69 -1.48 8.82
N ILE A 37 -10.54 -1.35 8.16
CA ILE A 37 -10.30 -1.97 6.86
C ILE A 37 -10.36 -3.50 6.97
N ALA A 38 -9.70 -4.06 7.98
CA ALA A 38 -9.68 -5.51 8.17
C ALA A 38 -11.09 -6.08 8.36
N GLU A 39 -11.92 -5.39 9.13
CA GLU A 39 -13.31 -5.79 9.31
C GLU A 39 -14.07 -5.78 7.99
N ALA A 40 -13.90 -4.72 7.19
CA ALA A 40 -14.55 -4.61 5.88
C ALA A 40 -14.05 -5.68 4.90
N GLU A 41 -12.78 -6.06 4.99
CA GLU A 41 -12.18 -7.08 4.12
C GLU A 41 -12.37 -8.51 4.64
N GLY A 42 -12.93 -8.68 5.82
CA GLY A 42 -13.19 -10.00 6.39
C GLY A 42 -11.94 -10.72 6.89
N VAL A 43 -10.94 -9.99 7.36
CA VAL A 43 -9.70 -10.56 7.88
C VAL A 43 -9.43 -10.02 9.28
N ASP A 44 -8.50 -10.68 9.99
CA ASP A 44 -8.08 -10.21 11.30
C ASP A 44 -7.35 -8.87 11.18
N SER A 45 -7.49 -8.04 12.21
CA SER A 45 -6.82 -6.75 12.26
C SER A 45 -5.32 -6.93 12.53
N PRO A 46 -4.44 -6.42 11.64
CA PRO A 46 -3.01 -6.48 11.92
C PRO A 46 -2.61 -5.41 12.93
N LEU A 47 -1.61 -5.74 13.75
CA LEU A 47 -1.01 -4.76 14.63
C LEU A 47 0.01 -3.94 13.86
N VAL A 48 -0.06 -2.60 13.99
CA VAL A 48 0.96 -1.69 13.46
C VAL A 48 1.83 -1.25 14.62
N PHE A 49 3.15 -1.39 14.49
CA PHE A 49 4.09 -0.99 15.54
C PHE A 49 5.36 -0.41 14.93
N LYS A 50 6.02 0.45 15.72
CA LYS A 50 7.27 1.06 15.31
C LYS A 50 8.42 0.10 15.60
N SER A 51 9.35 -0.03 14.65
CA SER A 51 10.52 -0.89 14.81
C SER A 51 11.73 -0.27 14.10
N SER A 52 12.91 -0.50 14.64
CA SER A 52 14.15 -0.09 13.98
C SER A 52 14.36 -0.99 12.75
N MET A 53 14.74 -0.38 11.64
CA MET A 53 15.04 -1.11 10.42
C MET A 53 16.01 -0.29 9.57
N SER A 54 16.54 -0.86 8.50
CA SER A 54 17.52 -0.17 7.66
C SER A 54 16.94 1.10 7.05
N ASN A 55 17.81 2.05 6.68
CA ASN A 55 17.40 3.31 6.08
C ASN A 55 16.66 3.14 4.76
N ASN A 56 16.79 1.98 4.10
CA ASN A 56 16.13 1.71 2.82
C ASN A 56 14.77 1.05 3.00
N THR A 57 14.37 0.74 4.25
CA THR A 57 13.11 0.07 4.54
C THR A 57 12.23 1.01 5.35
N GLU A 58 11.07 1.38 4.81
CA GLU A 58 10.10 2.23 5.50
C GLU A 58 9.11 1.42 6.32
N ALA A 59 8.76 0.23 5.85
CA ALA A 59 7.81 -0.65 6.53
C ALA A 59 7.98 -2.08 6.06
N LEU A 60 7.40 -3.01 6.82
CA LEU A 60 7.49 -4.43 6.50
C LEU A 60 6.23 -5.15 6.99
N ALA A 61 5.57 -5.85 6.08
CA ALA A 61 4.44 -6.72 6.42
C ALA A 61 4.96 -8.10 6.82
N LEU A 62 4.57 -8.56 8.00
CA LEU A 62 4.96 -9.85 8.56
C LEU A 62 3.74 -10.77 8.52
N SER A 63 3.60 -11.55 7.45
CA SER A 63 2.38 -12.31 7.20
C SER A 63 2.14 -13.44 8.20
N LYS A 64 3.21 -14.06 8.73
CA LYS A 64 3.04 -15.11 9.74
C LYS A 64 2.49 -14.57 11.05
N GLU A 65 3.01 -13.43 11.48
CA GLU A 65 2.61 -12.77 12.72
C GLU A 65 1.37 -11.89 12.52
N TRP A 66 1.02 -11.63 11.27
CA TRP A 66 -0.11 -10.78 10.89
C TRP A 66 0.01 -9.39 11.50
N CYS A 67 1.16 -8.74 11.21
CA CYS A 67 1.44 -7.40 11.72
C CYS A 67 2.27 -6.61 10.72
N ILE A 68 2.36 -5.30 10.95
CA ILE A 68 3.08 -4.36 10.09
C ILE A 68 4.05 -3.56 10.95
N ALA A 69 5.34 -3.69 10.67
CA ALA A 69 6.38 -2.89 11.31
C ALA A 69 6.60 -1.63 10.46
N VAL A 70 6.68 -0.47 11.11
CA VAL A 70 6.97 0.80 10.43
C VAL A 70 8.19 1.45 11.07
N ARG A 71 8.97 2.16 10.25
CA ARG A 71 10.18 2.81 10.72
C ARG A 71 9.87 4.14 11.44
N LYS A 72 8.91 4.89 10.93
CA LYS A 72 8.55 6.21 11.47
C LYS A 72 7.27 6.12 12.29
N SER A 73 7.15 7.02 13.27
CA SER A 73 6.00 7.04 14.18
C SER A 73 4.72 7.56 13.52
N LYS A 74 4.82 8.15 12.33
CA LYS A 74 3.66 8.69 11.59
C LYS A 74 3.68 8.21 10.14
N PRO A 75 3.32 6.93 9.90
CA PRO A 75 3.26 6.42 8.53
C PRO A 75 2.12 7.08 7.73
N THR A 76 2.28 7.10 6.41
CA THR A 76 1.22 7.58 5.52
C THR A 76 0.19 6.48 5.30
N GLN A 77 -1.02 6.89 4.91
CA GLN A 77 -2.06 5.94 4.53
C GLN A 77 -1.60 5.04 3.37
N LEU A 78 -0.90 5.61 2.37
CA LEU A 78 -0.42 4.81 1.25
C LEU A 78 0.56 3.72 1.72
N LEU A 79 1.50 4.07 2.59
CA LEU A 79 2.46 3.10 3.12
C LEU A 79 1.74 1.95 3.84
N LEU A 80 0.74 2.29 4.66
CA LEU A 80 -0.04 1.29 5.38
C LEU A 80 -0.84 0.39 4.44
N LEU A 81 -1.43 0.95 3.38
CA LEU A 81 -2.15 0.16 2.39
C LEU A 81 -1.21 -0.73 1.58
N HIS A 82 0.01 -0.25 1.30
CA HIS A 82 1.02 -1.07 0.63
C HIS A 82 1.30 -2.34 1.44
N GLU A 83 1.55 -2.18 2.74
CA GLU A 83 1.83 -3.34 3.60
C GLU A 83 0.58 -4.20 3.81
N MET A 84 -0.59 -3.57 3.96
CA MET A 84 -1.86 -4.32 4.06
C MET A 84 -2.10 -5.17 2.81
N THR A 85 -1.76 -4.63 1.64
CA THR A 85 -1.86 -5.37 0.38
C THR A 85 -1.01 -6.63 0.42
N HIS A 86 0.21 -6.57 0.96
CA HIS A 86 1.04 -7.76 1.14
C HIS A 86 0.40 -8.81 2.04
N LEU A 87 -0.34 -8.37 3.07
CA LEU A 87 -1.05 -9.31 3.94
C LEU A 87 -2.23 -9.97 3.23
N LEU A 88 -2.91 -9.22 2.35
CA LEU A 88 -4.10 -9.72 1.65
C LEU A 88 -3.78 -10.54 0.40
N CYS A 89 -2.65 -10.30 -0.24
CA CYS A 89 -2.26 -11.01 -1.46
C CYS A 89 -1.52 -12.29 -1.16
N VAL A 90 -1.84 -13.34 -1.91
CA VAL A 90 -1.13 -14.63 -1.81
C VAL A 90 0.30 -14.47 -2.30
N ASN A 91 0.49 -13.78 -3.42
CA ASN A 91 1.82 -13.55 -4.00
C ASN A 91 2.55 -12.47 -3.21
N LYS A 92 3.85 -12.69 -2.96
CA LYS A 92 4.68 -11.77 -2.18
C LYS A 92 5.45 -10.77 -3.03
N ASN A 93 5.23 -10.74 -4.34
CA ASN A 93 5.89 -9.80 -5.25
C ASN A 93 5.06 -8.51 -5.40
N HIS A 94 5.55 -7.58 -6.20
CA HIS A 94 4.88 -6.33 -6.53
C HIS A 94 4.38 -6.34 -7.98
N GLY A 95 3.79 -7.46 -8.38
CA GLY A 95 3.30 -7.66 -9.74
C GLY A 95 1.89 -7.11 -9.97
N THR A 96 1.27 -7.56 -11.05
CA THR A 96 -0.07 -7.10 -11.46
C THR A 96 -1.11 -7.28 -10.36
N GLU A 97 -1.11 -8.43 -9.68
CA GLU A 97 -2.06 -8.70 -8.60
C GLU A 97 -1.90 -7.70 -7.45
N PHE A 98 -0.65 -7.47 -7.02
CA PHE A 98 -0.36 -6.51 -5.96
C PHE A 98 -0.84 -5.11 -6.34
N ARG A 99 -0.45 -4.63 -7.52
CA ARG A 99 -0.80 -3.26 -7.95
C ARG A 99 -2.31 -3.08 -8.10
N THR A 100 -2.99 -4.08 -8.65
CA THR A 100 -4.45 -4.04 -8.80
C THR A 100 -5.12 -3.97 -7.44
N GLU A 101 -4.67 -4.79 -6.49
CA GLU A 101 -5.22 -4.81 -5.14
C GLU A 101 -4.94 -3.50 -4.40
N LEU A 102 -3.72 -2.95 -4.54
CA LEU A 102 -3.39 -1.69 -3.90
C LEU A 102 -4.30 -0.55 -4.41
N VAL A 103 -4.51 -0.47 -5.73
CA VAL A 103 -5.40 0.55 -6.30
C VAL A 103 -6.83 0.36 -5.78
N ARG A 104 -7.29 -0.89 -5.66
CA ARG A 104 -8.62 -1.18 -5.11
C ARG A 104 -8.75 -0.67 -3.67
N LEU A 105 -7.74 -0.93 -2.84
CA LEU A 105 -7.75 -0.46 -1.44
C LEU A 105 -7.70 1.06 -1.35
N VAL A 106 -6.89 1.71 -2.19
CA VAL A 106 -6.85 3.17 -2.23
C VAL A 106 -8.22 3.74 -2.62
N ARG A 107 -8.88 3.13 -3.59
CA ARG A 107 -10.21 3.55 -4.01
C ARG A 107 -11.24 3.43 -2.89
N HIS A 108 -11.24 2.30 -2.18
CA HIS A 108 -12.23 2.02 -1.15
C HIS A 108 -11.99 2.80 0.14
N TYR A 109 -10.73 3.05 0.50
CA TYR A 109 -10.39 3.54 1.83
C TYR A 109 -9.75 4.92 1.86
N ILE A 110 -9.36 5.46 0.72
CA ILE A 110 -8.88 6.85 0.62
C ILE A 110 -9.82 7.65 -0.26
N SER A 111 -9.74 7.51 -1.58
CA SER A 111 -10.66 8.20 -2.49
C SER A 111 -10.54 7.67 -3.91
N PHE A 112 -11.57 7.92 -4.72
CA PHE A 112 -11.54 7.62 -6.16
C PHE A 112 -10.45 8.44 -6.88
N PRO A 113 -10.32 9.77 -6.67
CA PRO A 113 -9.26 10.54 -7.33
C PRO A 113 -7.85 10.04 -7.02
N HIS A 114 -7.58 9.65 -5.78
CA HIS A 114 -6.29 9.07 -5.41
C HIS A 114 -6.05 7.75 -6.16
N ALA A 115 -7.06 6.90 -6.22
CA ALA A 115 -6.94 5.61 -6.91
C ALA A 115 -6.68 5.81 -8.40
N ALA A 116 -7.37 6.74 -9.04
CA ALA A 116 -7.18 7.04 -10.46
C ALA A 116 -5.77 7.58 -10.73
N ALA A 117 -5.27 8.44 -9.85
CA ALA A 117 -3.92 8.99 -9.99
C ALA A 117 -2.85 7.91 -9.83
N LEU A 118 -3.00 7.02 -8.85
CA LEU A 118 -2.05 5.92 -8.65
C LEU A 118 -2.08 4.96 -9.84
N HIS A 119 -3.28 4.60 -10.30
CA HIS A 119 -3.45 3.75 -11.48
C HIS A 119 -2.70 4.34 -12.69
N LYS A 120 -2.88 5.66 -12.91
CA LYS A 120 -2.21 6.35 -14.01
C LYS A 120 -0.69 6.28 -13.89
N LYS A 121 -0.13 6.43 -12.67
CA LYS A 121 1.32 6.32 -12.47
C LYS A 121 1.85 4.96 -12.87
N PHE A 122 1.12 3.89 -12.54
CA PHE A 122 1.50 2.54 -12.95
C PHE A 122 1.44 2.38 -14.47
N ILE A 123 0.39 2.87 -15.11
CA ILE A 123 0.26 2.81 -16.57
C ILE A 123 1.39 3.61 -17.25
N ASP A 124 1.69 4.81 -16.76
CA ASP A 124 2.74 5.66 -17.33
C ASP A 124 4.11 5.00 -17.19
N SER A 125 4.33 4.18 -16.18
CA SER A 125 5.56 3.40 -15.98
C SER A 125 5.55 2.08 -16.77
N LYS A 126 4.52 1.84 -17.58
CA LYS A 126 4.34 0.64 -18.39
C LYS A 126 4.24 -0.65 -17.56
N LEU A 127 3.70 -0.52 -16.36
CA LEU A 127 3.42 -1.66 -15.50
C LEU A 127 2.02 -2.19 -15.82
N THR A 128 1.89 -3.52 -15.75
CA THR A 128 0.58 -4.16 -15.97
C THR A 128 -0.30 -4.01 -14.74
N ILE A 129 -1.55 -3.72 -14.97
CA ILE A 129 -2.56 -3.58 -13.92
C ILE A 129 -3.94 -3.83 -14.55
N THR A 130 -4.86 -4.44 -13.79
CA THR A 130 -6.23 -4.61 -14.25
C THR A 130 -6.88 -3.25 -14.47
N LEU A 131 -7.63 -3.10 -15.55
CA LEU A 131 -8.27 -1.83 -15.88
C LEU A 131 -9.10 -1.31 -14.71
N PHE A 132 -8.87 -0.05 -14.36
CA PHE A 132 -9.52 0.58 -13.21
C PHE A 132 -11.04 0.52 -13.30
N ALA A 133 -11.59 0.72 -14.50
CA ALA A 133 -13.03 0.69 -14.72
C ALA A 133 -13.67 -0.66 -14.45
N THR A 134 -12.88 -1.74 -14.46
CA THR A 134 -13.41 -3.10 -14.22
C THR A 134 -13.34 -3.51 -12.75
N CYS A 135 -12.79 -2.67 -11.90
CA CYS A 135 -12.64 -2.94 -10.45
C CYS A 135 -13.89 -2.53 -9.67
N ILE A 136 -15.01 -2.46 -10.32
CA ILE A 136 -16.26 -1.99 -9.71
C ILE A 136 -16.90 -3.11 -8.88
#